data_fb1c3841513e022b329af7b2809a666b
#
_entry.id   fb1c3841513e022b329af7b2809a666b
#
_cell.length_a   1.000
_cell.length_b   1.000
_cell.length_c   1.000
_cell.angle_alpha   90.00
_cell.angle_beta   90.00
_cell.angle_gamma   90.00
#
_symmetry.space_group_name_H-M   'P 1'
#
loop_
_entity.id
_entity.type
_entity.pdbx_description
1 polymer ?
#
loop_
_entity_poly.entity_id
_entity_poly.type
_entity_poly.pdbx_seq_one_letter_code
_entity_poly.pdbx_strand_id
1 'polypeptide(L)'
;MIASVLSGIPFPVWLAIGCVVVLLLNYYVKQAVARAKGAVPAPRDVRKAGKEKDWNKLNEHHTPKVHGKREDMATDPRARLLAPSMVYALCNGDPVNELALSAPEATKTMMEHDWGITDREGLIRQLYSLLRAGQREGFASLRERCQKKSWAESEIARLNKTADSSMEDWESRWRIRRFLDNDRGIQTLDFAAWDFLRAANLTRAGAGLGWLSEDEAWDTFALINRALQHSYSSWDKAWEAYRTTRWLWAAEGDVQTAANDLHDRNRGEFLLGASGLWTAIPWDAPYPTTRFLLLDALADMGALRLLAPSAWRYASAWEQDLDVHARTRAPMSIGGKPIVQ
;
A
#
# COMPACT_ATOMS: atom_id res chain seq x y z
N MET A 1 -53.07 -12.03 -20.16
CA MET A 1 -52.70 -10.59 -20.08
C MET A 1 -51.23 -10.32 -20.45
N ILE A 2 -50.25 -11.17 -20.16
CA ILE A 2 -48.82 -10.97 -20.55
C ILE A 2 -48.61 -11.15 -22.05
N ALA A 3 -49.28 -12.09 -22.72
CA ALA A 3 -49.12 -12.35 -24.15
C ALA A 3 -49.63 -11.22 -25.06
N SER A 4 -50.60 -10.41 -24.63
CA SER A 4 -51.11 -9.28 -25.42
C SER A 4 -50.26 -8.03 -25.37
N VAL A 5 -49.41 -7.90 -24.36
CA VAL A 5 -48.46 -6.76 -24.26
C VAL A 5 -47.21 -6.96 -25.15
N LEU A 6 -46.83 -8.22 -25.37
CA LEU A 6 -45.65 -8.57 -26.15
C LEU A 6 -45.88 -8.46 -27.66
N SER A 7 -47.14 -8.56 -28.14
CA SER A 7 -47.48 -8.48 -29.56
C SER A 7 -47.41 -7.04 -30.15
N GLY A 8 -47.37 -6.01 -29.32
CA GLY A 8 -47.30 -4.61 -29.75
C GLY A 8 -45.91 -4.01 -29.88
N ILE A 9 -44.85 -4.79 -29.56
CA ILE A 9 -43.49 -4.28 -29.60
C ILE A 9 -42.92 -4.39 -31.05
N PRO A 10 -42.48 -3.29 -31.67
CA PRO A 10 -41.91 -3.32 -33.02
C PRO A 10 -40.66 -4.23 -33.13
N PHE A 11 -40.54 -4.95 -34.25
CA PHE A 11 -39.45 -5.88 -34.49
C PHE A 11 -38.04 -5.30 -34.21
N PRO A 12 -37.72 -4.01 -34.53
CA PRO A 12 -36.43 -3.42 -34.20
C PRO A 12 -36.13 -3.38 -32.69
N VAL A 13 -37.17 -3.25 -31.84
CA VAL A 13 -37.01 -3.24 -30.37
C VAL A 13 -36.66 -4.64 -29.87
N TRP A 14 -37.31 -5.69 -30.42
CA TRP A 14 -36.96 -7.08 -30.12
C TRP A 14 -35.53 -7.42 -30.55
N LEU A 15 -35.09 -6.91 -31.68
CA LEU A 15 -33.72 -7.08 -32.15
C LEU A 15 -32.72 -6.42 -31.21
N ALA A 16 -33.01 -5.19 -30.75
CA ALA A 16 -32.17 -4.48 -29.78
C ALA A 16 -32.11 -5.21 -28.44
N ILE A 17 -33.23 -5.68 -27.90
CA ILE A 17 -33.27 -6.48 -26.67
C ILE A 17 -32.47 -7.77 -26.84
N GLY A 18 -32.64 -8.48 -27.95
CA GLY A 18 -31.87 -9.68 -28.27
C GLY A 18 -30.36 -9.42 -28.30
N CYS A 19 -29.92 -8.34 -28.93
CA CYS A 19 -28.53 -7.92 -28.99
C CYS A 19 -27.99 -7.60 -27.57
N VAL A 20 -28.76 -6.90 -26.73
CA VAL A 20 -28.38 -6.60 -25.36
C VAL A 20 -28.24 -7.88 -24.52
N VAL A 21 -29.21 -8.79 -24.64
CA VAL A 21 -29.17 -10.09 -23.92
C VAL A 21 -27.95 -10.93 -24.35
N VAL A 22 -27.66 -10.98 -25.63
CA VAL A 22 -26.47 -11.70 -26.16
C VAL A 22 -25.17 -11.05 -25.67
N LEU A 23 -25.11 -9.73 -25.63
CA LEU A 23 -23.94 -9.01 -25.11
C LEU A 23 -23.74 -9.25 -23.60
N LEU A 24 -24.81 -9.23 -22.82
CA LEU A 24 -24.79 -9.53 -21.40
C LEU A 24 -24.37 -10.98 -21.12
N LEU A 25 -24.97 -11.94 -21.84
CA LEU A 25 -24.58 -13.35 -21.74
C LEU A 25 -23.10 -13.56 -22.10
N ASN A 26 -22.63 -12.97 -23.19
CA ASN A 26 -21.22 -13.04 -23.57
C ASN A 26 -20.28 -12.40 -22.50
N TYR A 27 -20.72 -11.28 -21.92
CA TYR A 27 -20.01 -10.63 -20.82
C TYR A 27 -19.92 -11.55 -19.59
N TYR A 28 -21.05 -12.13 -19.13
CA TYR A 28 -21.06 -13.01 -17.97
C TYR A 28 -20.30 -14.31 -18.20
N VAL A 29 -20.40 -14.91 -19.38
CA VAL A 29 -19.65 -16.12 -19.75
C VAL A 29 -18.15 -15.82 -19.75
N LYS A 30 -17.72 -14.69 -20.31
CA LYS A 30 -16.30 -14.28 -20.29
C LYS A 30 -15.82 -14.01 -18.87
N GLN A 31 -16.62 -13.38 -18.02
CA GLN A 31 -16.31 -13.18 -16.60
C GLN A 31 -16.19 -14.51 -15.85
N ALA A 32 -17.13 -15.43 -16.05
CA ALA A 32 -17.08 -16.74 -15.43
C ALA A 32 -15.85 -17.56 -15.87
N VAL A 33 -15.51 -17.53 -17.15
CA VAL A 33 -14.30 -18.18 -17.68
C VAL A 33 -13.03 -17.53 -17.18
N ALA A 34 -12.98 -16.18 -17.10
CA ALA A 34 -11.85 -15.45 -16.55
C ALA A 34 -11.67 -15.75 -15.05
N ARG A 35 -12.79 -15.76 -14.28
CA ARG A 35 -12.78 -16.15 -12.86
C ARG A 35 -12.31 -17.61 -12.66
N ALA A 36 -12.82 -18.53 -13.46
CA ALA A 36 -12.41 -19.97 -13.39
C ALA A 36 -10.92 -20.18 -13.71
N LYS A 37 -10.36 -19.33 -14.58
CA LYS A 37 -8.94 -19.37 -14.94
C LYS A 37 -8.05 -18.52 -14.01
N GLY A 38 -8.63 -17.73 -13.11
CA GLY A 38 -7.91 -16.72 -12.30
C GLY A 38 -7.10 -15.75 -13.17
N ALA A 39 -7.59 -15.51 -14.38
CA ALA A 39 -6.94 -14.66 -15.35
C ALA A 39 -7.01 -13.20 -14.91
N VAL A 40 -5.91 -12.46 -15.07
CA VAL A 40 -5.91 -11.00 -15.04
C VAL A 40 -6.84 -10.52 -16.17
N PRO A 41 -7.60 -9.44 -15.96
CA PRO A 41 -8.47 -8.90 -17.03
C PRO A 41 -7.67 -8.59 -18.26
N ALA A 42 -8.29 -8.83 -19.41
CA ALA A 42 -7.70 -8.49 -20.67
C ALA A 42 -7.36 -6.97 -20.70
N PRO A 43 -6.33 -6.56 -21.45
CA PRO A 43 -5.94 -5.15 -21.63
C PRO A 43 -7.08 -4.20 -22.00
N ARG A 44 -8.21 -4.75 -22.44
CA ARG A 44 -9.43 -4.04 -22.77
C ARG A 44 -10.09 -3.37 -21.55
N ASP A 45 -10.01 -3.98 -20.38
CA ASP A 45 -10.59 -3.44 -19.13
C ASP A 45 -9.72 -2.32 -18.57
N VAL A 46 -8.41 -2.42 -18.73
CA VAL A 46 -7.46 -1.34 -18.44
C VAL A 46 -7.74 -0.11 -19.33
N ARG A 47 -8.03 -0.31 -20.65
CA ARG A 47 -8.39 0.77 -21.56
C ARG A 47 -9.74 1.41 -21.21
N LYS A 48 -10.67 0.66 -20.65
CA LYS A 48 -11.97 1.17 -20.21
C LYS A 48 -11.83 1.99 -18.92
N ALA A 49 -11.12 1.48 -17.93
CA ALA A 49 -10.79 2.19 -16.71
C ALA A 49 -10.03 3.51 -16.99
N GLY A 50 -9.13 3.52 -18.01
CA GLY A 50 -8.36 4.70 -18.39
C GLY A 50 -9.12 5.74 -19.23
N LYS A 51 -10.39 5.50 -19.60
CA LYS A 51 -11.23 6.43 -20.39
C LYS A 51 -12.37 7.06 -19.58
N GLU A 52 -12.54 6.69 -18.31
CA GLU A 52 -13.62 7.23 -17.50
C GLU A 52 -13.36 8.67 -17.07
N LYS A 53 -14.44 9.47 -17.04
CA LYS A 53 -14.39 10.88 -16.64
C LYS A 53 -13.77 11.10 -15.24
N ASP A 54 -13.86 10.10 -14.36
CA ASP A 54 -13.28 10.13 -13.02
C ASP A 54 -11.75 10.11 -13.05
N TRP A 55 -11.16 9.59 -14.11
CA TRP A 55 -9.71 9.60 -14.30
C TRP A 55 -9.13 11.00 -14.47
N ASN A 56 -9.81 11.89 -15.21
CA ASN A 56 -9.39 13.28 -15.34
C ASN A 56 -9.54 14.04 -14.01
N LYS A 57 -10.58 13.73 -13.22
CA LYS A 57 -10.75 14.29 -11.87
C LYS A 57 -9.63 13.85 -10.93
N LEU A 58 -9.19 12.59 -11.00
CA LEU A 58 -8.06 12.11 -10.23
C LEU A 58 -6.77 12.87 -10.59
N ASN A 59 -6.55 13.16 -11.86
CA ASN A 59 -5.41 13.98 -12.30
C ASN A 59 -5.48 15.44 -11.80
N GLU A 60 -6.66 16.03 -11.74
CA GLU A 60 -6.86 17.38 -11.19
C GLU A 60 -6.56 17.43 -9.68
N HIS A 61 -6.90 16.37 -8.93
CA HIS A 61 -6.59 16.28 -7.50
C HIS A 61 -5.12 15.98 -7.19
N HIS A 62 -4.35 15.54 -8.18
CA HIS A 62 -2.96 15.12 -7.99
C HIS A 62 -1.92 16.17 -8.39
N THR A 63 -2.33 17.38 -8.75
CA THR A 63 -1.36 18.46 -8.96
C THR A 63 -0.63 18.73 -7.64
N PRO A 64 0.71 18.58 -7.61
CA PRO A 64 1.47 18.80 -6.38
C PRO A 64 1.31 20.22 -5.85
N LYS A 65 0.92 20.35 -4.59
CA LYS A 65 0.95 21.63 -3.88
C LYS A 65 2.31 21.76 -3.21
N VAL A 66 3.16 22.63 -3.75
CA VAL A 66 4.47 22.95 -3.19
C VAL A 66 4.41 24.35 -2.61
N HIS A 67 4.76 24.52 -1.34
CA HIS A 67 4.96 25.83 -0.74
C HIS A 67 6.40 26.29 -1.01
N GLY A 68 6.53 27.50 -1.55
CA GLY A 68 7.81 28.03 -2.03
C GLY A 68 8.17 27.55 -3.44
N LYS A 69 9.45 27.50 -3.73
CA LYS A 69 9.96 27.06 -5.03
C LYS A 69 10.32 25.59 -4.98
N ARG A 70 10.01 24.88 -6.05
CA ARG A 70 10.32 23.46 -6.15
C ARG A 70 11.83 23.19 -6.13
N GLU A 71 12.63 24.09 -6.69
CA GLU A 71 14.08 23.99 -6.74
C GLU A 71 14.68 23.95 -5.34
N ASP A 72 14.02 24.59 -4.36
CA ASP A 72 14.48 24.63 -2.97
C ASP A 72 14.38 23.24 -2.30
N MET A 73 13.55 22.32 -2.82
CA MET A 73 13.40 20.97 -2.27
C MET A 73 14.67 20.12 -2.35
N ALA A 74 15.56 20.41 -3.30
CA ALA A 74 16.83 19.68 -3.43
C ALA A 74 17.78 19.91 -2.24
N THR A 75 17.66 21.06 -1.58
CA THR A 75 18.53 21.49 -0.47
C THR A 75 17.79 21.57 0.87
N ASP A 76 16.47 21.43 0.88
CA ASP A 76 15.68 21.44 2.09
C ASP A 76 15.68 20.05 2.76
N PRO A 77 16.29 19.90 3.96
CA PRO A 77 16.29 18.63 4.69
C PRO A 77 14.86 18.13 5.03
N ARG A 78 13.91 19.05 5.20
CA ARG A 78 12.50 18.70 5.48
C ARG A 78 11.84 18.04 4.27
N ALA A 79 12.12 18.54 3.06
CA ALA A 79 11.63 17.91 1.84
C ALA A 79 12.14 16.46 1.71
N ARG A 80 13.42 16.21 2.06
CA ARG A 80 14.00 14.85 2.08
C ARG A 80 13.26 13.94 3.08
N LEU A 81 12.98 14.44 4.29
CA LEU A 81 12.27 13.70 5.30
C LEU A 81 10.83 13.38 4.87
N LEU A 82 10.13 14.32 4.26
CA LEU A 82 8.75 14.19 3.82
C LEU A 82 8.59 13.37 2.53
N ALA A 83 9.67 13.15 1.77
CA ALA A 83 9.61 12.48 0.47
C ALA A 83 8.80 11.16 0.49
N PRO A 84 8.94 10.25 1.46
CA PRO A 84 8.12 9.03 1.52
C PRO A 84 6.62 9.30 1.62
N SER A 85 6.20 10.39 2.26
CA SER A 85 4.78 10.72 2.43
C SER A 85 4.15 11.41 1.21
N MET A 86 4.95 11.87 0.24
CA MET A 86 4.46 12.57 -0.95
C MET A 86 3.51 11.73 -1.79
N VAL A 87 3.67 10.40 -1.77
CA VAL A 87 2.76 9.45 -2.42
C VAL A 87 1.31 9.67 -2.01
N TYR A 88 1.07 9.87 -0.72
CA TYR A 88 -0.25 10.08 -0.16
C TYR A 88 -0.65 11.54 -0.12
N ALA A 89 0.28 12.46 0.07
CA ALA A 89 0.02 13.89 -0.04
C ALA A 89 -0.57 14.26 -1.40
N LEU A 90 -0.08 13.64 -2.49
CA LEU A 90 -0.67 13.77 -3.83
C LEU A 90 -2.12 13.27 -3.90
N CYS A 91 -2.46 12.17 -3.21
CA CYS A 91 -3.83 11.65 -3.18
C CYS A 91 -4.76 12.54 -2.37
N ASN A 92 -4.28 13.07 -1.25
CA ASN A 92 -5.06 13.85 -0.30
C ASN A 92 -5.13 15.33 -0.69
N GLY A 93 -4.34 15.76 -1.67
CA GLY A 93 -4.19 17.17 -2.02
C GLY A 93 -3.50 17.99 -0.93
N ASP A 94 -2.67 17.36 -0.10
CA ASP A 94 -1.88 18.02 0.93
C ASP A 94 -0.64 18.70 0.33
N PRO A 95 -0.09 19.74 0.98
CA PRO A 95 1.23 20.27 0.62
C PRO A 95 2.29 19.17 0.74
N VAL A 96 3.10 18.96 -0.32
CA VAL A 96 4.05 17.83 -0.35
C VAL A 96 5.27 18.07 0.54
N ASN A 97 5.63 19.30 0.81
CA ASN A 97 6.82 19.72 1.55
C ASN A 97 6.51 20.32 2.94
N GLU A 98 5.32 20.10 3.48
CA GLU A 98 4.91 20.50 4.82
C GLU A 98 4.13 19.39 5.53
N LEU A 99 4.04 19.48 6.86
CA LEU A 99 3.22 18.56 7.67
C LEU A 99 1.73 18.88 7.64
N ALA A 100 1.35 20.02 7.06
CA ALA A 100 -0.03 20.47 7.04
C ALA A 100 -0.96 19.49 6.30
N LEU A 101 -2.20 19.40 6.80
CA LEU A 101 -3.28 18.64 6.18
C LEU A 101 -4.26 19.60 5.52
N SER A 102 -4.68 19.31 4.28
CA SER A 102 -5.71 20.08 3.58
C SER A 102 -7.12 19.82 4.13
N ALA A 103 -7.36 18.63 4.69
CA ALA A 103 -8.66 18.19 5.20
C ALA A 103 -8.51 17.37 6.50
N PRO A 104 -8.23 18.01 7.66
CA PRO A 104 -7.97 17.30 8.92
C PRO A 104 -9.11 16.37 9.35
N GLU A 105 -10.38 16.79 9.22
CA GLU A 105 -11.53 15.96 9.59
C GLU A 105 -11.67 14.73 8.71
N ALA A 106 -11.46 14.85 7.40
CA ALA A 106 -11.44 13.71 6.49
C ALA A 106 -10.28 12.76 6.81
N THR A 107 -9.12 13.31 7.16
CA THR A 107 -7.96 12.53 7.60
C THR A 107 -8.26 11.76 8.88
N LYS A 108 -8.90 12.41 9.87
CA LYS A 108 -9.33 11.76 11.11
C LYS A 108 -10.31 10.61 10.83
N THR A 109 -11.30 10.84 9.98
CA THR A 109 -12.26 9.82 9.55
C THR A 109 -11.55 8.62 8.89
N MET A 110 -10.60 8.86 8.01
CA MET A 110 -9.78 7.81 7.39
C MET A 110 -8.96 7.03 8.44
N MET A 111 -8.36 7.73 9.43
CA MET A 111 -7.62 7.06 10.52
C MET A 111 -8.53 6.12 11.31
N GLU A 112 -9.75 6.55 11.61
CA GLU A 112 -10.72 5.74 12.37
C GLU A 112 -11.27 4.56 11.56
N HIS A 113 -11.72 4.81 10.31
CA HIS A 113 -12.41 3.79 9.51
C HIS A 113 -11.48 2.82 8.80
N ASP A 114 -10.39 3.31 8.21
CA ASP A 114 -9.51 2.47 7.38
C ASP A 114 -8.41 1.80 8.21
N TRP A 115 -8.05 2.39 9.36
CA TRP A 115 -6.95 1.93 10.20
C TRP A 115 -7.36 1.52 11.61
N GLY A 116 -8.57 1.86 12.06
CA GLY A 116 -9.02 1.63 13.43
C GLY A 116 -8.22 2.44 14.47
N ILE A 117 -7.60 3.56 14.05
CA ILE A 117 -6.77 4.42 14.90
C ILE A 117 -7.61 5.61 15.37
N THR A 118 -7.88 5.67 16.66
CA THR A 118 -8.71 6.70 17.26
C THR A 118 -7.95 7.68 18.14
N ASP A 119 -6.68 7.37 18.45
CA ASP A 119 -5.85 8.12 19.36
C ASP A 119 -4.34 7.97 19.09
N ARG A 120 -3.53 8.69 19.87
CA ARG A 120 -2.07 8.67 19.81
C ARG A 120 -1.50 7.27 20.06
N GLU A 121 -2.00 6.53 21.04
CA GLU A 121 -1.46 5.22 21.42
C GLU A 121 -1.65 4.21 20.26
N GLY A 122 -2.85 4.18 19.69
CA GLY A 122 -3.15 3.38 18.50
C GLY A 122 -2.25 3.72 17.33
N LEU A 123 -1.99 5.02 17.11
CA LEU A 123 -1.08 5.48 16.06
C LEU A 123 0.35 4.98 16.27
N ILE A 124 0.90 5.14 17.47
CA ILE A 124 2.27 4.71 17.81
C ILE A 124 2.43 3.20 17.63
N ARG A 125 1.46 2.41 18.07
CA ARG A 125 1.45 0.94 17.87
C ARG A 125 1.40 0.58 16.38
N GLN A 126 0.60 1.27 15.61
CA GLN A 126 0.47 1.01 14.19
C GLN A 126 1.73 1.41 13.41
N LEU A 127 2.34 2.55 13.72
CA LEU A 127 3.61 2.97 13.13
C LEU A 127 4.70 1.93 13.38
N TYR A 128 4.81 1.45 14.61
CA TYR A 128 5.78 0.41 14.96
C TYR A 128 5.49 -0.91 14.24
N SER A 129 4.22 -1.31 14.16
CA SER A 129 3.81 -2.50 13.42
C SER A 129 4.25 -2.44 11.96
N LEU A 130 4.01 -1.31 11.27
CA LEU A 130 4.43 -1.11 9.88
C LEU A 130 5.96 -1.12 9.72
N LEU A 131 6.68 -0.50 10.65
CA LEU A 131 8.13 -0.46 10.60
C LEU A 131 8.77 -1.82 10.90
N ARG A 132 8.20 -2.61 11.82
CA ARG A 132 8.77 -3.88 12.26
C ARG A 132 8.43 -5.05 11.35
N ALA A 133 7.15 -5.24 11.04
CA ALA A 133 6.64 -6.43 10.34
C ALA A 133 5.69 -6.07 9.19
N GLY A 134 4.67 -5.28 9.48
CA GLY A 134 3.69 -4.80 8.50
C GLY A 134 2.96 -5.93 7.78
N GLN A 135 2.46 -5.60 6.59
CA GLN A 135 1.84 -6.58 5.70
C GLN A 135 2.87 -7.38 4.88
N ARG A 136 4.11 -6.88 4.78
CA ARG A 136 5.19 -7.58 4.06
C ARG A 136 5.45 -8.98 4.59
N GLU A 137 5.30 -9.20 5.90
CA GLU A 137 5.46 -10.52 6.52
C GLU A 137 4.44 -11.52 5.98
N GLY A 138 3.17 -11.10 5.84
CA GLY A 138 2.12 -11.93 5.24
C GLY A 138 2.40 -12.30 3.79
N PHE A 139 2.88 -11.36 2.98
CA PHE A 139 3.26 -11.62 1.59
C PHE A 139 4.50 -12.49 1.48
N ALA A 140 5.50 -12.29 2.33
CA ALA A 140 6.69 -13.13 2.38
C ALA A 140 6.33 -14.58 2.76
N SER A 141 5.47 -14.76 3.76
CA SER A 141 4.94 -16.08 4.16
C SER A 141 4.13 -16.75 3.05
N LEU A 142 3.28 -15.99 2.34
CA LEU A 142 2.54 -16.52 1.20
C LEU A 142 3.47 -16.95 0.07
N ARG A 143 4.48 -16.13 -0.25
CA ARG A 143 5.53 -16.44 -1.24
C ARG A 143 6.24 -17.74 -0.90
N GLU A 144 6.67 -17.90 0.35
CA GLU A 144 7.34 -19.12 0.80
C GLU A 144 6.45 -20.37 0.64
N ARG A 145 5.17 -20.26 1.02
CA ARG A 145 4.21 -21.37 0.80
C ARG A 145 4.02 -21.68 -0.68
N CYS A 146 3.97 -20.67 -1.56
CA CYS A 146 3.83 -20.84 -3.00
C CYS A 146 5.05 -21.54 -3.65
N GLN A 147 6.23 -21.49 -3.05
CA GLN A 147 7.40 -22.28 -3.52
C GLN A 147 7.14 -23.77 -3.47
N LYS A 148 6.23 -24.24 -2.61
CA LYS A 148 5.77 -25.63 -2.56
C LYS A 148 4.60 -25.80 -3.55
N LYS A 149 4.91 -26.16 -4.80
CA LYS A 149 3.93 -26.25 -5.90
C LYS A 149 2.71 -27.11 -5.53
N SER A 150 2.91 -28.25 -4.86
CA SER A 150 1.83 -29.13 -4.40
C SER A 150 0.88 -28.45 -3.42
N TRP A 151 1.40 -27.61 -2.52
CA TRP A 151 0.58 -26.81 -1.62
C TRP A 151 -0.25 -25.81 -2.43
N ALA A 152 0.38 -25.06 -3.34
CA ALA A 152 -0.30 -24.02 -4.11
C ALA A 152 -1.41 -24.61 -5.00
N GLU A 153 -1.16 -25.74 -5.66
CA GLU A 153 -2.16 -26.44 -6.49
C GLU A 153 -3.34 -26.93 -5.64
N SER A 154 -3.06 -27.53 -4.48
CA SER A 154 -4.08 -28.00 -3.54
C SER A 154 -4.95 -26.83 -3.01
N GLU A 155 -4.30 -25.74 -2.65
CA GLU A 155 -5.00 -24.55 -2.12
C GLU A 155 -5.84 -23.86 -3.20
N ILE A 156 -5.36 -23.75 -4.42
CA ILE A 156 -6.15 -23.26 -5.57
C ILE A 156 -7.37 -24.17 -5.79
N ALA A 157 -7.20 -25.49 -5.73
CA ALA A 157 -8.32 -26.42 -5.90
C ALA A 157 -9.37 -26.27 -4.78
N ARG A 158 -8.94 -26.01 -3.55
CA ARG A 158 -9.81 -25.70 -2.41
C ARG A 158 -10.58 -24.39 -2.66
N LEU A 159 -9.85 -23.32 -2.97
CA LEU A 159 -10.41 -21.97 -3.17
C LEU A 159 -11.35 -21.89 -4.40
N ASN A 160 -11.15 -22.71 -5.42
CA ASN A 160 -12.05 -22.78 -6.58
C ASN A 160 -13.49 -23.15 -6.22
N LYS A 161 -13.70 -23.80 -5.06
CA LYS A 161 -15.03 -24.19 -4.61
C LYS A 161 -15.85 -23.04 -4.03
N THR A 162 -15.18 -22.00 -3.51
CA THR A 162 -15.78 -20.93 -2.74
C THR A 162 -15.51 -19.53 -3.30
N ALA A 163 -14.53 -19.38 -4.18
CA ALA A 163 -14.09 -18.06 -4.71
C ALA A 163 -15.18 -17.29 -5.49
N ASP A 164 -16.21 -17.96 -5.98
CA ASP A 164 -17.34 -17.29 -6.66
C ASP A 164 -18.35 -16.68 -5.67
N SER A 165 -18.30 -17.09 -4.39
CA SER A 165 -19.18 -16.62 -3.32
C SER A 165 -18.45 -15.88 -2.18
N SER A 166 -17.11 -15.90 -2.17
CA SER A 166 -16.27 -15.28 -1.16
C SER A 166 -15.20 -14.41 -1.82
N MET A 167 -15.26 -13.11 -1.58
CA MET A 167 -14.23 -12.18 -2.07
C MET A 167 -12.85 -12.51 -1.48
N GLU A 168 -12.78 -12.89 -0.22
CA GLU A 168 -11.53 -13.28 0.45
C GLU A 168 -10.88 -14.51 -0.20
N ASP A 169 -11.67 -15.53 -0.54
CA ASP A 169 -11.19 -16.71 -1.24
C ASP A 169 -10.78 -16.39 -2.68
N TRP A 170 -11.51 -15.49 -3.34
CA TRP A 170 -11.15 -15.00 -4.67
C TRP A 170 -9.80 -14.26 -4.66
N GLU A 171 -9.60 -13.34 -3.73
CA GLU A 171 -8.35 -12.61 -3.54
C GLU A 171 -7.19 -13.55 -3.22
N SER A 172 -7.40 -14.50 -2.30
CA SER A 172 -6.39 -15.48 -1.92
C SER A 172 -5.96 -16.32 -3.12
N ARG A 173 -6.93 -16.82 -3.90
CA ARG A 173 -6.67 -17.57 -5.13
C ARG A 173 -5.92 -16.72 -6.17
N TRP A 174 -6.33 -15.47 -6.32
CA TRP A 174 -5.71 -14.52 -7.26
C TRP A 174 -4.24 -14.28 -6.88
N ARG A 175 -3.94 -14.01 -5.61
CA ARG A 175 -2.57 -13.79 -5.12
C ARG A 175 -1.68 -15.02 -5.30
N ILE A 176 -2.18 -16.23 -4.98
CA ILE A 176 -1.42 -17.46 -5.18
C ILE A 176 -1.03 -17.63 -6.65
N ARG A 177 -1.95 -17.41 -7.59
CA ARG A 177 -1.66 -17.49 -9.02
C ARG A 177 -0.61 -16.47 -9.46
N ARG A 178 -0.69 -15.22 -8.96
CA ARG A 178 0.33 -14.20 -9.26
C ARG A 178 1.72 -14.63 -8.79
N PHE A 179 1.81 -15.25 -7.60
CA PHE A 179 3.09 -15.81 -7.13
C PHE A 179 3.58 -16.96 -8.00
N LEU A 180 2.73 -17.88 -8.41
CA LEU A 180 3.13 -18.99 -9.28
C LEU A 180 3.62 -18.51 -10.64
N ASP A 181 2.95 -17.52 -11.21
CA ASP A 181 3.29 -16.94 -12.52
C ASP A 181 4.49 -15.97 -12.43
N ASN A 182 4.98 -15.66 -11.23
CA ASN A 182 5.99 -14.62 -10.97
C ASN A 182 5.63 -13.27 -11.59
N ASP A 183 4.35 -12.91 -11.55
CA ASP A 183 3.89 -11.65 -12.13
C ASP A 183 4.63 -10.46 -11.52
N ARG A 184 5.15 -9.59 -12.39
CA ARG A 184 5.94 -8.40 -12.00
C ARG A 184 7.16 -8.71 -11.13
N GLY A 185 7.65 -9.94 -11.14
CA GLY A 185 8.83 -10.33 -10.37
C GLY A 185 8.59 -10.45 -8.86
N ILE A 186 7.33 -10.67 -8.42
CA ILE A 186 6.97 -10.69 -6.98
C ILE A 186 7.65 -11.81 -6.18
N GLN A 187 8.18 -12.85 -6.84
CA GLN A 187 8.92 -13.91 -6.14
C GLN A 187 10.23 -13.43 -5.51
N THR A 188 10.80 -12.34 -6.03
CA THR A 188 12.06 -11.76 -5.53
C THR A 188 11.89 -10.34 -4.98
N LEU A 189 10.67 -9.81 -5.01
CA LEU A 189 10.38 -8.44 -4.59
C LEU A 189 10.52 -8.28 -3.07
N ASP A 190 11.11 -7.19 -2.62
CA ASP A 190 10.98 -6.72 -1.24
C ASP A 190 9.67 -5.91 -1.09
N PHE A 191 8.80 -6.34 -0.19
CA PHE A 191 7.49 -5.73 0.02
C PHE A 191 7.51 -4.55 1.02
N ALA A 192 8.68 -4.19 1.57
CA ALA A 192 8.79 -3.25 2.68
C ALA A 192 8.34 -1.82 2.33
N ALA A 193 8.53 -1.37 1.08
CA ALA A 193 8.11 -0.02 0.66
C ALA A 193 6.62 0.23 0.86
N TRP A 194 5.77 -0.79 0.70
CA TRP A 194 4.34 -0.69 0.96
C TRP A 194 4.04 -0.28 2.41
N ASP A 195 4.74 -0.87 3.36
CA ASP A 195 4.58 -0.57 4.78
C ASP A 195 5.21 0.77 5.15
N PHE A 196 6.42 1.06 4.67
CA PHE A 196 7.15 2.28 5.03
C PHE A 196 6.49 3.55 4.48
N LEU A 197 5.98 3.53 3.23
CA LEU A 197 5.27 4.69 2.68
C LEU A 197 3.92 4.91 3.37
N ARG A 198 3.24 3.84 3.83
CA ARG A 198 2.05 3.95 4.67
C ARG A 198 2.37 4.50 6.07
N ALA A 199 3.48 4.07 6.66
CA ALA A 199 3.94 4.66 7.92
C ALA A 199 4.20 6.16 7.78
N ALA A 200 4.78 6.60 6.63
CA ALA A 200 4.97 8.02 6.34
C ALA A 200 3.64 8.79 6.23
N ASN A 201 2.60 8.20 5.61
CA ASN A 201 1.27 8.78 5.59
C ASN A 201 0.68 8.94 6.99
N LEU A 202 0.74 7.88 7.80
CA LEU A 202 0.23 7.91 9.18
C LEU A 202 0.99 8.90 10.07
N THR A 203 2.31 9.04 9.87
CA THR A 203 3.13 10.04 10.57
C THR A 203 2.66 11.46 10.25
N ARG A 204 2.43 11.76 8.96
CA ARG A 204 1.88 13.06 8.53
C ARG A 204 0.50 13.30 9.13
N ALA A 205 -0.39 12.30 9.05
CA ALA A 205 -1.72 12.37 9.64
C ALA A 205 -1.66 12.62 11.15
N GLY A 206 -0.82 11.90 11.87
CA GLY A 206 -0.64 12.06 13.31
C GLY A 206 -0.10 13.42 13.72
N ALA A 207 0.84 13.98 12.95
CA ALA A 207 1.35 15.34 13.18
C ALA A 207 0.25 16.38 12.94
N GLY A 208 -0.46 16.30 11.81
CA GLY A 208 -1.51 17.25 11.44
C GLY A 208 -2.75 17.19 12.33
N LEU A 209 -3.00 16.04 12.99
CA LEU A 209 -4.07 15.87 13.99
C LEU A 209 -3.60 16.19 15.42
N GLY A 210 -2.33 16.54 15.62
CA GLY A 210 -1.78 16.83 16.94
C GLY A 210 -1.59 15.60 17.84
N TRP A 211 -1.61 14.39 17.27
CA TRP A 211 -1.33 13.14 18.00
C TRP A 211 0.16 12.85 18.14
N LEU A 212 0.99 13.42 17.27
CA LEU A 212 2.44 13.47 17.40
C LEU A 212 2.88 14.92 17.56
N SER A 213 3.85 15.17 18.41
CA SER A 213 4.58 16.43 18.43
C SER A 213 5.37 16.60 17.14
N GLU A 214 5.78 17.81 16.81
CA GLU A 214 6.60 18.07 15.64
C GLU A 214 7.92 17.31 15.68
N ASP A 215 8.56 17.24 16.85
CA ASP A 215 9.80 16.48 17.09
C ASP A 215 9.62 14.98 16.84
N GLU A 216 8.56 14.39 17.32
CA GLU A 216 8.25 12.97 17.09
C GLU A 216 7.95 12.68 15.62
N ALA A 217 7.25 13.58 14.95
CA ALA A 217 6.96 13.42 13.53
C ALA A 217 8.24 13.46 12.70
N TRP A 218 9.13 14.44 12.92
CA TRP A 218 10.40 14.54 12.19
C TRP A 218 11.33 13.36 12.48
N ASP A 219 11.40 12.91 13.74
CA ASP A 219 12.19 11.74 14.10
C ASP A 219 11.64 10.45 13.46
N THR A 220 10.31 10.31 13.42
CA THR A 220 9.67 9.16 12.76
C THR A 220 9.91 9.19 11.25
N PHE A 221 9.89 10.35 10.59
CA PHE A 221 10.27 10.47 9.19
C PHE A 221 11.75 10.12 8.95
N ALA A 222 12.66 10.52 9.84
CA ALA A 222 14.06 10.11 9.77
C ALA A 222 14.20 8.58 9.88
N LEU A 223 13.45 7.96 10.80
CA LEU A 223 13.40 6.52 10.97
C LEU A 223 12.89 5.80 9.71
N ILE A 224 11.81 6.31 9.09
CA ILE A 224 11.25 5.75 7.86
C ILE A 224 12.24 5.87 6.70
N ASN A 225 12.92 7.01 6.54
CA ASN A 225 13.96 7.19 5.52
C ASN A 225 15.12 6.22 5.71
N ARG A 226 15.54 5.99 6.97
CA ARG A 226 16.55 4.98 7.32
C ARG A 226 16.09 3.58 6.92
N ALA A 227 14.85 3.21 7.23
CA ALA A 227 14.25 1.92 6.84
C ALA A 227 14.24 1.71 5.32
N LEU A 228 13.86 2.75 4.56
CA LEU A 228 13.88 2.72 3.10
C LEU A 228 15.29 2.52 2.54
N GLN A 229 16.31 3.19 3.10
CA GLN A 229 17.70 3.04 2.65
C GLN A 229 18.32 1.69 2.98
N HIS A 230 17.84 1.01 4.04
CA HIS A 230 18.22 -0.38 4.31
C HIS A 230 17.68 -1.37 3.29
N SER A 231 16.53 -1.05 2.68
CA SER A 231 15.81 -1.98 1.79
C SER A 231 16.00 -1.67 0.30
N TYR A 232 16.28 -0.43 -0.05
CA TYR A 232 16.30 0.02 -1.45
C TYR A 232 17.53 0.88 -1.76
N SER A 233 17.89 0.95 -3.04
CA SER A 233 19.02 1.74 -3.54
C SER A 233 18.63 3.04 -4.23
N SER A 234 17.33 3.27 -4.48
CA SER A 234 16.83 4.47 -5.15
C SER A 234 15.34 4.67 -4.95
N TRP A 235 14.85 5.89 -5.24
CA TRP A 235 13.41 6.18 -5.27
C TRP A 235 12.66 5.31 -6.28
N ASP A 236 13.25 5.04 -7.45
CA ASP A 236 12.67 4.15 -8.47
C ASP A 236 12.44 2.75 -7.92
N LYS A 237 13.43 2.20 -7.20
CA LYS A 237 13.32 0.86 -6.61
C LYS A 237 12.28 0.80 -5.50
N ALA A 238 12.24 1.81 -4.66
CA ALA A 238 11.22 1.93 -3.62
C ALA A 238 9.80 2.08 -4.23
N TRP A 239 9.66 2.87 -5.29
CA TRP A 239 8.39 3.05 -6.00
C TRP A 239 7.92 1.78 -6.71
N GLU A 240 8.80 1.10 -7.43
CA GLU A 240 8.52 -0.17 -8.09
C GLU A 240 7.99 -1.20 -7.09
N ALA A 241 8.67 -1.33 -5.94
CA ALA A 241 8.28 -2.22 -4.87
C ALA A 241 6.93 -1.82 -4.25
N TYR A 242 6.72 -0.54 -3.94
CA TYR A 242 5.46 -0.02 -3.42
C TYR A 242 4.30 -0.31 -4.37
N ARG A 243 4.44 0.08 -5.65
CA ARG A 243 3.39 -0.06 -6.65
C ARG A 243 3.02 -1.52 -6.88
N THR A 244 4.03 -2.40 -7.00
CA THR A 244 3.80 -3.83 -7.21
C THR A 244 3.16 -4.48 -5.99
N THR A 245 3.58 -4.10 -4.77
CA THR A 245 2.97 -4.62 -3.55
C THR A 245 1.54 -4.12 -3.39
N ARG A 246 1.27 -2.86 -3.68
CA ARG A 246 -0.09 -2.31 -3.65
C ARG A 246 -1.01 -2.99 -4.65
N TRP A 247 -0.53 -3.26 -5.86
CA TRP A 247 -1.25 -4.05 -6.86
C TRP A 247 -1.57 -5.45 -6.36
N LEU A 248 -0.62 -6.13 -5.69
CA LEU A 248 -0.84 -7.45 -5.10
C LEU A 248 -1.83 -7.40 -3.93
N TRP A 249 -1.82 -6.32 -3.16
CA TRP A 249 -2.73 -6.10 -2.03
C TRP A 249 -4.15 -5.79 -2.51
N ALA A 250 -4.31 -4.89 -3.48
CA ALA A 250 -5.59 -4.38 -3.96
C ALA A 250 -6.29 -5.35 -4.93
N ALA A 251 -6.35 -6.63 -4.57
CA ALA A 251 -6.98 -7.69 -5.37
C ALA A 251 -8.51 -7.69 -5.20
N GLU A 252 -9.17 -6.55 -5.39
CA GLU A 252 -10.61 -6.36 -5.13
C GLU A 252 -11.51 -6.75 -6.32
N GLY A 253 -10.92 -7.22 -7.40
CA GLY A 253 -11.56 -7.53 -8.66
C GLY A 253 -10.76 -6.95 -9.81
N ASP A 254 -10.88 -7.57 -10.97
CA ASP A 254 -9.99 -7.30 -12.10
C ASP A 254 -10.03 -5.83 -12.56
N VAL A 255 -11.22 -5.24 -12.66
CA VAL A 255 -11.38 -3.86 -13.13
C VAL A 255 -10.84 -2.87 -12.12
N GLN A 256 -11.16 -3.07 -10.84
CA GLN A 256 -10.70 -2.18 -9.77
C GLN A 256 -9.20 -2.25 -9.58
N THR A 257 -8.62 -3.46 -9.60
CA THR A 257 -7.17 -3.67 -9.52
C THR A 257 -6.43 -2.99 -10.67
N ALA A 258 -6.96 -3.08 -11.90
CA ALA A 258 -6.40 -2.41 -13.07
C ALA A 258 -6.52 -0.88 -12.97
N ALA A 259 -7.64 -0.36 -12.48
CA ALA A 259 -7.85 1.06 -12.27
C ALA A 259 -6.88 1.62 -11.22
N ASN A 260 -6.74 0.91 -10.10
CA ASN A 260 -5.80 1.28 -9.04
C ASN A 260 -4.34 1.29 -9.53
N ASP A 261 -3.94 0.31 -10.33
CA ASP A 261 -2.59 0.26 -10.91
C ASP A 261 -2.32 1.39 -11.92
N LEU A 262 -3.31 1.74 -12.72
CA LEU A 262 -3.20 2.87 -13.65
C LEU A 262 -3.09 4.20 -12.89
N HIS A 263 -3.84 4.35 -11.80
CA HIS A 263 -3.76 5.46 -10.87
C HIS A 263 -2.37 5.61 -10.25
N ASP A 264 -1.78 4.48 -9.83
CA ASP A 264 -0.43 4.47 -9.28
C ASP A 264 0.63 4.83 -10.34
N ARG A 265 0.45 4.39 -11.59
CA ARG A 265 1.33 4.81 -12.68
C ARG A 265 1.36 6.33 -12.84
N ASN A 266 0.21 6.97 -12.83
CA ASN A 266 0.14 8.43 -12.97
C ASN A 266 0.76 9.15 -11.77
N ARG A 267 0.58 8.65 -10.55
CA ARG A 267 1.32 9.17 -9.40
C ARG A 267 2.84 9.04 -9.60
N GLY A 268 3.28 7.93 -10.15
CA GLY A 268 4.68 7.71 -10.49
C GLY A 268 5.25 8.80 -11.39
N GLU A 269 4.48 9.30 -12.36
CA GLU A 269 4.91 10.41 -13.22
C GLU A 269 5.11 11.73 -12.44
N PHE A 270 4.26 12.02 -11.45
CA PHE A 270 4.45 13.17 -10.57
C PHE A 270 5.65 13.04 -9.64
N LEU A 271 6.02 11.82 -9.28
CA LEU A 271 7.14 11.55 -8.38
C LEU A 271 8.47 11.42 -9.12
N LEU A 272 8.50 10.65 -10.20
CA LEU A 272 9.69 10.18 -10.89
C LEU A 272 9.83 10.67 -12.33
N GLY A 273 8.81 11.31 -12.91
CA GLY A 273 8.89 11.91 -14.26
C GLY A 273 9.99 12.97 -14.33
N ALA A 274 10.32 13.43 -15.54
CA ALA A 274 11.41 14.40 -15.78
C ALA A 274 11.33 15.65 -14.89
N SER A 275 10.12 16.02 -14.48
CA SER A 275 9.85 17.06 -13.50
C SER A 275 9.29 16.50 -12.18
N GLY A 276 9.57 15.26 -11.82
CA GLY A 276 9.02 14.60 -10.64
C GLY A 276 9.52 15.18 -9.32
N LEU A 277 8.75 15.06 -8.26
CA LEU A 277 9.10 15.58 -6.93
C LEU A 277 10.36 14.87 -6.38
N TRP A 278 10.43 13.57 -6.53
CA TRP A 278 11.56 12.77 -6.06
C TRP A 278 12.81 12.94 -6.90
N THR A 279 12.69 13.32 -8.18
CA THR A 279 13.87 13.63 -9.01
C THR A 279 14.59 14.90 -8.54
N ALA A 280 13.88 15.80 -7.84
CA ALA A 280 14.49 16.97 -7.21
C ALA A 280 15.18 16.65 -5.87
N ILE A 281 14.94 15.47 -5.29
CA ILE A 281 15.45 15.09 -3.96
C ILE A 281 16.39 13.89 -4.14
N PRO A 282 17.72 14.07 -4.05
CA PRO A 282 18.67 12.97 -4.16
C PRO A 282 18.36 11.86 -3.15
N TRP A 283 18.48 10.61 -3.58
CA TRP A 283 18.23 9.45 -2.71
C TRP A 283 19.12 9.42 -1.48
N ASP A 284 20.37 9.78 -1.66
CA ASP A 284 21.44 9.82 -0.66
C ASP A 284 21.57 11.17 0.04
N ALA A 285 20.62 12.11 -0.17
CA ALA A 285 20.63 13.39 0.52
C ALA A 285 20.65 13.17 2.05
N PRO A 286 21.47 13.91 2.77
CA PRO A 286 21.57 13.77 4.22
C PRO A 286 20.26 14.15 4.91
N TYR A 287 19.95 13.43 5.98
CA TYR A 287 18.84 13.74 6.88
C TYR A 287 19.31 13.66 8.34
N PRO A 288 18.59 14.28 9.27
CA PRO A 288 18.95 14.24 10.68
C PRO A 288 19.08 12.82 11.22
N THR A 289 19.99 12.63 12.17
CA THR A 289 20.12 11.36 12.88
C THR A 289 18.85 11.08 13.67
N THR A 290 18.35 9.86 13.57
CA THR A 290 17.17 9.39 14.30
C THR A 290 17.46 9.28 15.80
N ARG A 291 16.60 9.85 16.63
CA ARG A 291 16.60 9.71 18.09
C ARG A 291 15.81 8.50 18.58
N PHE A 292 14.99 7.91 17.71
CA PHE A 292 14.10 6.78 17.97
C PHE A 292 13.00 7.08 19.02
N LEU A 293 12.44 8.30 18.99
CA LEU A 293 11.38 8.71 19.91
C LEU A 293 10.14 7.80 19.86
N LEU A 294 9.87 7.18 18.71
CA LEU A 294 8.83 6.16 18.59
C LEU A 294 9.09 4.96 19.51
N LEU A 295 10.33 4.52 19.62
CA LEU A 295 10.68 3.40 20.50
C LEU A 295 10.62 3.80 21.98
N ASP A 296 10.96 5.06 22.31
CA ASP A 296 10.83 5.58 23.68
C ASP A 296 9.36 5.58 24.09
N ALA A 297 8.47 6.11 23.24
CA ALA A 297 7.02 6.09 23.49
C ALA A 297 6.46 4.66 23.67
N LEU A 298 6.95 3.69 22.87
CA LEU A 298 6.55 2.28 23.02
C LEU A 298 7.05 1.65 24.30
N ALA A 299 8.26 2.01 24.74
CA ALA A 299 8.81 1.53 26.02
C ALA A 299 7.98 2.06 27.19
N ASP A 300 7.63 3.35 27.17
CA ASP A 300 6.78 3.99 28.19
C ASP A 300 5.39 3.36 28.26
N MET A 301 4.85 2.91 27.12
CA MET A 301 3.57 2.21 27.03
C MET A 301 3.67 0.71 27.37
N GLY A 302 4.87 0.17 27.64
CA GLY A 302 5.09 -1.27 27.79
C GLY A 302 4.77 -2.09 26.54
N ALA A 303 4.81 -1.46 25.36
CA ALA A 303 4.40 -2.04 24.08
C ALA A 303 5.58 -2.41 23.17
N LEU A 304 6.82 -2.15 23.61
CA LEU A 304 8.02 -2.45 22.87
C LEU A 304 8.23 -3.97 22.76
N ARG A 305 8.43 -4.46 21.54
CA ARG A 305 8.66 -5.89 21.28
C ARG A 305 10.04 -6.09 20.67
N LEU A 306 10.76 -7.08 21.18
CA LEU A 306 12.09 -7.46 20.70
C LEU A 306 12.01 -8.69 19.80
N LEU A 307 12.99 -8.85 18.92
CA LEU A 307 13.16 -10.09 18.17
C LEU A 307 13.64 -11.21 19.10
N ALA A 308 13.01 -12.37 18.98
CA ALA A 308 13.51 -13.57 19.65
C ALA A 308 14.91 -13.94 19.14
N PRO A 309 15.81 -14.48 19.97
CA PRO A 309 17.15 -14.87 19.55
C PRO A 309 17.15 -15.84 18.35
N SER A 310 16.15 -16.72 18.26
CA SER A 310 15.98 -17.64 17.13
C SER A 310 15.58 -16.96 15.81
N ALA A 311 14.86 -15.85 15.90
CA ALA A 311 14.40 -15.08 14.74
C ALA A 311 15.45 -14.07 14.27
N TRP A 312 16.31 -13.58 15.16
CA TRP A 312 17.31 -12.54 14.87
C TRP A 312 18.12 -12.80 13.61
N ARG A 313 18.66 -13.99 13.46
CA ARG A 313 19.55 -14.35 12.32
C ARG A 313 18.83 -14.41 10.96
N TYR A 314 17.50 -14.48 10.96
CA TYR A 314 16.67 -14.51 9.76
C TYR A 314 16.02 -13.16 9.46
N ALA A 315 16.13 -12.23 10.40
CA ALA A 315 15.60 -10.89 10.24
C ALA A 315 16.40 -10.11 9.19
N SER A 316 15.72 -9.21 8.48
CA SER A 316 16.37 -8.29 7.54
C SER A 316 17.35 -7.36 8.25
N ALA A 317 18.24 -6.74 7.50
CA ALA A 317 19.20 -5.75 8.04
C ALA A 317 18.46 -4.60 8.77
N TRP A 318 17.33 -4.19 8.24
CA TRP A 318 16.49 -3.18 8.87
C TRP A 318 15.89 -3.65 10.21
N GLU A 319 15.34 -4.86 10.25
CA GLU A 319 14.75 -5.40 11.49
C GLU A 319 15.80 -5.60 12.58
N GLN A 320 17.00 -6.01 12.21
CA GLN A 320 18.14 -6.12 13.13
C GLN A 320 18.55 -4.75 13.65
N ASP A 321 18.67 -3.74 12.79
CA ASP A 321 19.00 -2.37 13.17
C ASP A 321 17.96 -1.80 14.14
N LEU A 322 16.67 -1.95 13.82
CA LEU A 322 15.58 -1.50 14.68
C LEU A 322 15.60 -2.21 16.04
N ASP A 323 15.85 -3.52 16.08
CA ASP A 323 15.88 -4.31 17.32
C ASP A 323 17.08 -3.94 18.21
N VAL A 324 18.25 -3.62 17.65
CA VAL A 324 19.40 -3.09 18.41
C VAL A 324 18.98 -1.87 19.22
N HIS A 325 18.31 -0.91 18.56
CA HIS A 325 17.84 0.31 19.21
C HIS A 325 16.70 0.06 20.21
N ALA A 326 15.82 -0.90 19.91
CA ALA A 326 14.76 -1.30 20.82
C ALA A 326 15.31 -1.92 22.10
N ARG A 327 16.36 -2.75 22.03
CA ARG A 327 16.99 -3.38 23.21
C ARG A 327 17.56 -2.38 24.19
N THR A 328 18.07 -1.23 23.74
CA THR A 328 18.59 -0.19 24.61
C THR A 328 17.50 0.50 25.46
N ARG A 329 16.24 0.34 25.08
CA ARG A 329 15.05 0.96 25.68
C ARG A 329 14.17 -0.03 26.43
N ALA A 330 14.37 -1.31 26.20
CA ALA A 330 13.63 -2.34 26.92
C ALA A 330 13.96 -2.21 28.43
N PRO A 331 12.96 -2.20 29.35
CA PRO A 331 13.20 -2.18 30.76
C PRO A 331 14.07 -3.39 31.13
N MET A 332 15.17 -3.15 31.85
CA MET A 332 15.97 -4.24 32.39
C MET A 332 15.09 -5.03 33.34
N SER A 333 14.80 -6.28 33.03
CA SER A 333 14.03 -7.15 33.92
C SER A 333 14.77 -7.33 35.22
N ILE A 334 14.07 -7.13 36.33
CA ILE A 334 14.54 -7.53 37.65
C ILE A 334 14.72 -9.05 37.60
N GLY A 335 15.98 -9.53 37.40
CA GLY A 335 16.30 -10.95 37.27
C GLY A 335 17.04 -11.38 36.02
N GLY A 336 17.43 -10.47 35.12
CA GLY A 336 18.38 -10.76 34.02
C GLY A 336 17.83 -11.54 32.83
N LYS A 337 16.51 -11.70 32.69
CA LYS A 337 15.91 -12.24 31.47
C LYS A 337 14.99 -11.19 30.81
N PRO A 338 15.26 -10.78 29.59
CA PRO A 338 14.33 -9.90 28.86
C PRO A 338 12.99 -10.62 28.71
N ILE A 339 11.89 -9.87 28.85
CA ILE A 339 10.55 -10.38 28.51
C ILE A 339 10.53 -10.60 27.00
N VAL A 340 10.75 -11.86 26.59
CA VAL A 340 10.58 -12.34 25.22
C VAL A 340 9.17 -12.88 25.12
N GLN A 341 8.32 -12.21 24.36
CA GLN A 341 7.02 -12.74 23.94
C GLN A 341 7.08 -13.20 22.49
#